data_fcba0baee93d9c40793643bf250cd51b
#
_entry.id   fcba0baee93d9c40793643bf250cd51b
#
_cell.length_a   1.000
_cell.length_b   1.000
_cell.length_c   1.000
_cell.angle_alpha   90.00
_cell.angle_beta   90.00
_cell.angle_gamma   90.00
#
_symmetry.space_group_name_H-M   'P 1'
#
loop_
_entity.id
_entity.type
_entity.pdbx_description
1 polymer ?
#
loop_
_entity_poly.entity_id
_entity_poly.type
_entity_poly.pdbx_seq_one_letter_code
_entity_poly.pdbx_strand_id
1 'polypeptide(L)'
;MLQPLDSEAPFIIYLDFKSPYAYLAIDPIRRLLSEAGLIADWRPFVLDIPSYLGSAKLGKSGNVAEQNRSPEQWSGVKYAYFDCRRYANLRDVTVRGTVKIWDTNLVATTMFWVKQQESLAEQCKSDSLLMRFLDRVFVPFWKRELDVESVAQMELVLTDIGASLDGFSDFLSGEGSKANQIFQTECFNSGIYGVPTFVIPGSEDAAPEIFFGREHLPRLQWELTGRNGPQPDIAYEHGPEEPSGTQSEGRSLVVCVDFKSAESFLAVKPTIKACKERAIEIDWRIIKRPPLKKHAMPADTSNRGEMHRFFRSRYIARDLARYAPVELMNIYDEERSDWAYLGLLWLQEVGEKSTVIDHYIELVFQRYWVEGRSIDTSDSISEIFQTMGFDAHEFLVYLEEDSGLALSSRQEIDSELPVMTTPTYFLSSEPYQGRQHLPLIMSRLR
;
A
#
# COMPACT_ATOMS: atom_id res chain seq x y z
N MET A 1 -16.41 -23.02 -13.90
CA MET A 1 -15.39 -22.64 -12.89
C MET A 1 -15.22 -21.14 -12.98
N LEU A 2 -15.13 -20.43 -11.86
CA LEU A 2 -14.93 -18.99 -11.84
C LEU A 2 -13.57 -18.62 -12.48
N GLN A 3 -13.59 -17.72 -13.44
CA GLN A 3 -12.34 -17.21 -14.05
C GLN A 3 -11.78 -16.08 -13.19
N PRO A 4 -10.49 -16.07 -12.84
CA PRO A 4 -9.94 -15.10 -11.90
C PRO A 4 -10.08 -13.63 -12.31
N LEU A 5 -10.01 -13.32 -13.59
CA LEU A 5 -10.02 -11.94 -14.08
C LEU A 5 -11.29 -11.55 -14.83
N ASP A 6 -12.33 -12.39 -14.76
CA ASP A 6 -13.61 -12.21 -15.44
C ASP A 6 -14.79 -12.35 -14.48
N SER A 7 -15.83 -11.55 -14.67
CA SER A 7 -17.07 -11.53 -13.87
C SER A 7 -18.18 -10.79 -14.62
N GLU A 8 -19.43 -11.16 -14.33
CA GLU A 8 -20.62 -10.38 -14.73
C GLU A 8 -20.74 -9.04 -13.95
N ALA A 9 -20.06 -8.93 -12.82
CA ALA A 9 -20.00 -7.67 -12.07
C ALA A 9 -18.98 -6.71 -12.69
N PRO A 10 -19.19 -5.36 -12.58
CA PRO A 10 -18.26 -4.36 -13.09
C PRO A 10 -16.85 -4.43 -12.47
N PHE A 11 -16.73 -5.06 -11.29
CA PHE A 11 -15.42 -5.36 -10.73
C PHE A 11 -15.45 -6.51 -9.71
N ILE A 12 -14.28 -7.11 -9.48
CA ILE A 12 -14.04 -8.23 -8.57
C ILE A 12 -13.25 -7.73 -7.37
N ILE A 13 -13.56 -8.23 -6.20
CA ILE A 13 -12.86 -7.92 -4.95
C ILE A 13 -12.29 -9.21 -4.36
N TYR A 14 -10.96 -9.28 -4.28
CA TYR A 14 -10.24 -10.36 -3.62
C TYR A 14 -9.89 -9.99 -2.18
N LEU A 15 -10.19 -10.87 -1.25
CA LEU A 15 -9.89 -10.70 0.17
C LEU A 15 -9.40 -11.99 0.82
N ASP A 16 -8.68 -11.87 1.94
CA ASP A 16 -8.34 -12.98 2.82
C ASP A 16 -8.67 -12.58 4.27
N PHE A 17 -9.31 -13.47 5.01
CA PHE A 17 -9.77 -13.21 6.37
C PHE A 17 -8.60 -12.96 7.34
N LYS A 18 -7.41 -13.50 7.06
CA LYS A 18 -6.19 -13.23 7.86
C LYS A 18 -5.44 -11.96 7.48
N SER A 19 -5.93 -11.19 6.50
CA SER A 19 -5.35 -9.90 6.12
C SER A 19 -6.04 -8.74 6.84
N PRO A 20 -5.35 -7.98 7.72
CA PRO A 20 -5.94 -6.82 8.37
C PRO A 20 -6.24 -5.69 7.38
N TYR A 21 -5.48 -5.59 6.28
CA TYR A 21 -5.75 -4.62 5.23
C TYR A 21 -7.02 -4.96 4.43
N ALA A 22 -7.30 -6.26 4.20
CA ALA A 22 -8.56 -6.68 3.60
C ALA A 22 -9.74 -6.37 4.53
N TYR A 23 -9.61 -6.63 5.83
CA TYR A 23 -10.63 -6.25 6.82
C TYR A 23 -10.93 -4.76 6.81
N LEU A 24 -9.90 -3.92 6.84
CA LEU A 24 -10.05 -2.47 6.79
C LEU A 24 -10.62 -1.94 5.47
N ALA A 25 -10.57 -2.71 4.40
CA ALA A 25 -11.13 -2.31 3.12
C ALA A 25 -12.64 -2.53 3.01
N ILE A 26 -13.24 -3.39 3.85
CA ILE A 26 -14.67 -3.78 3.74
C ILE A 26 -15.59 -2.56 3.76
N ASP A 27 -15.52 -1.70 4.78
CA ASP A 27 -16.43 -0.57 4.93
C ASP A 27 -16.24 0.51 3.85
N PRO A 28 -15.00 0.92 3.49
CA PRO A 28 -14.79 1.81 2.36
C PRO A 28 -15.34 1.27 1.04
N ILE A 29 -15.19 -0.04 0.80
CA ILE A 29 -15.74 -0.68 -0.41
C ILE A 29 -17.26 -0.64 -0.38
N ARG A 30 -17.89 -1.02 0.73
CA ARG A 30 -19.36 -0.98 0.87
C ARG A 30 -19.93 0.42 0.62
N ARG A 31 -19.24 1.45 1.12
CA ARG A 31 -19.63 2.85 0.85
C ARG A 31 -19.50 3.18 -0.62
N LEU A 32 -18.36 2.86 -1.25
CA LEU A 32 -18.16 3.08 -2.69
C LEU A 32 -19.27 2.41 -3.51
N LEU A 33 -19.59 1.15 -3.22
CA LEU A 33 -20.65 0.40 -3.91
C LEU A 33 -22.01 1.08 -3.75
N SER A 34 -22.35 1.48 -2.53
CA SER A 34 -23.64 2.13 -2.23
C SER A 34 -23.76 3.50 -2.90
N GLU A 35 -22.72 4.33 -2.81
CA GLU A 35 -22.70 5.70 -3.36
C GLU A 35 -22.71 5.70 -4.89
N ALA A 36 -22.02 4.75 -5.51
CA ALA A 36 -21.94 4.64 -6.95
C ALA A 36 -23.07 3.79 -7.58
N GLY A 37 -23.90 3.13 -6.77
CA GLY A 37 -24.92 2.19 -7.25
C GLY A 37 -24.34 0.99 -7.98
N LEU A 38 -23.15 0.54 -7.57
CA LEU A 38 -22.42 -0.54 -8.20
C LEU A 38 -22.56 -1.86 -7.46
N ILE A 39 -22.40 -2.95 -8.19
CA ILE A 39 -22.29 -4.31 -7.65
C ILE A 39 -20.85 -4.81 -7.83
N ALA A 40 -20.42 -5.74 -6.97
CA ALA A 40 -19.09 -6.35 -7.05
C ALA A 40 -19.15 -7.86 -6.79
N ASP A 41 -18.24 -8.58 -7.40
CA ASP A 41 -18.05 -10.01 -7.16
C ASP A 41 -16.95 -10.21 -6.10
N TRP A 42 -17.36 -10.52 -4.89
CA TRP A 42 -16.47 -10.76 -3.76
C TRP A 42 -15.95 -12.20 -3.81
N ARG A 43 -14.62 -12.35 -3.75
CA ARG A 43 -13.93 -13.64 -3.89
C ARG A 43 -12.88 -13.84 -2.80
N PRO A 44 -12.77 -15.04 -2.23
CA PRO A 44 -11.68 -15.34 -1.31
C PRO A 44 -10.38 -15.59 -2.08
N PHE A 45 -9.25 -15.06 -1.55
CA PHE A 45 -7.91 -15.42 -1.99
C PHE A 45 -7.05 -15.74 -0.77
N VAL A 46 -6.57 -16.97 -0.66
CA VAL A 46 -5.80 -17.45 0.48
C VAL A 46 -4.31 -17.12 0.31
N LEU A 47 -3.82 -16.22 1.14
CA LEU A 47 -2.41 -15.81 1.13
C LEU A 47 -1.51 -16.95 1.62
N ASP A 48 -0.47 -17.25 0.86
CA ASP A 48 0.64 -18.11 1.30
C ASP A 48 1.77 -17.28 1.88
N ILE A 49 1.49 -16.67 3.05
CA ILE A 49 2.42 -15.76 3.74
C ILE A 49 3.81 -16.42 3.98
N PRO A 50 3.91 -17.70 4.39
CA PRO A 50 5.21 -18.33 4.62
C PRO A 50 6.14 -18.31 3.41
N SER A 51 5.61 -18.41 2.19
CA SER A 51 6.43 -18.49 0.97
C SER A 51 7.20 -17.21 0.64
N TYR A 52 6.76 -16.03 1.10
CA TYR A 52 7.38 -14.75 0.76
C TYR A 52 7.74 -13.86 1.96
N LEU A 53 7.11 -14.08 3.13
CA LEU A 53 7.30 -13.25 4.33
C LEU A 53 7.79 -14.06 5.53
N GLY A 54 8.05 -15.35 5.36
CA GLY A 54 8.38 -16.23 6.45
C GLY A 54 7.24 -16.43 7.45
N SER A 55 7.51 -17.19 8.50
CA SER A 55 6.52 -17.56 9.52
C SER A 55 6.95 -17.15 10.91
N ALA A 56 5.97 -16.97 11.79
CA ALA A 56 6.17 -16.82 13.22
C ALA A 56 4.96 -17.34 13.97
N LYS A 57 5.19 -17.89 15.19
CA LYS A 57 4.17 -18.40 16.08
C LYS A 57 4.42 -17.91 17.49
N LEU A 58 3.37 -17.46 18.16
CA LEU A 58 3.44 -17.09 19.55
C LEU A 58 3.26 -18.32 20.45
N GLY A 59 4.07 -18.39 21.50
CA GLY A 59 3.88 -19.34 22.58
C GLY A 59 2.74 -18.95 23.52
N LYS A 60 2.44 -19.80 24.52
CA LYS A 60 1.39 -19.58 25.50
C LYS A 60 1.58 -18.29 26.32
N SER A 61 2.81 -17.84 26.52
CA SER A 61 3.17 -16.60 27.21
C SER A 61 3.01 -15.33 26.35
N GLY A 62 2.62 -15.46 25.07
CA GLY A 62 2.54 -14.33 24.14
C GLY A 62 3.86 -13.92 23.51
N ASN A 63 4.98 -14.55 23.89
CA ASN A 63 6.29 -14.34 23.27
C ASN A 63 6.41 -15.18 21.99
N VAL A 64 7.29 -14.76 21.08
CA VAL A 64 7.60 -15.51 19.85
C VAL A 64 8.29 -16.82 20.24
N ALA A 65 7.63 -17.95 19.94
CA ALA A 65 8.16 -19.29 20.21
C ALA A 65 8.99 -19.84 19.03
N GLU A 66 8.52 -19.55 17.81
CA GLU A 66 9.15 -20.03 16.58
C GLU A 66 9.13 -18.90 15.54
N GLN A 67 10.20 -18.74 14.79
CA GLN A 67 10.26 -17.79 13.66
C GLN A 67 11.37 -18.13 12.67
N ASN A 68 11.16 -17.74 11.40
CA ASN A 68 12.18 -17.79 10.35
C ASN A 68 12.21 -16.48 9.51
N ARG A 69 11.77 -15.36 10.09
CA ARG A 69 11.76 -14.04 9.45
C ARG A 69 13.09 -13.33 9.60
N SER A 70 13.54 -12.62 8.56
CA SER A 70 14.63 -11.66 8.69
C SER A 70 14.23 -10.45 9.54
N PRO A 71 15.21 -9.65 10.05
CA PRO A 71 14.90 -8.40 10.75
C PRO A 71 14.03 -7.43 9.94
N GLU A 72 14.26 -7.32 8.64
CA GLU A 72 13.51 -6.46 7.72
C GLU A 72 12.07 -6.96 7.55
N GLN A 73 11.87 -8.28 7.39
CA GLN A 73 10.54 -8.88 7.35
C GLN A 73 9.78 -8.63 8.65
N TRP A 74 10.46 -8.74 9.81
CA TRP A 74 9.86 -8.40 11.10
C TRP A 74 9.45 -6.94 11.20
N SER A 75 10.32 -6.02 10.78
CA SER A 75 10.04 -4.58 10.78
C SER A 75 8.82 -4.29 9.91
N GLY A 76 8.74 -4.89 8.72
CA GLY A 76 7.59 -4.77 7.83
C GLY A 76 6.29 -5.28 8.46
N VAL A 77 6.31 -6.44 9.12
CA VAL A 77 5.13 -6.98 9.82
C VAL A 77 4.71 -6.09 10.98
N LYS A 78 5.65 -5.61 11.79
CA LYS A 78 5.35 -4.69 12.91
C LYS A 78 4.71 -3.41 12.40
N TYR A 79 5.29 -2.82 11.35
CA TYR A 79 4.73 -1.62 10.73
C TYR A 79 3.32 -1.86 10.19
N ALA A 80 3.08 -2.97 9.47
CA ALA A 80 1.77 -3.30 8.92
C ALA A 80 0.68 -3.37 10.01
N TYR A 81 0.97 -4.00 11.16
CA TYR A 81 0.03 -4.02 12.28
C TYR A 81 -0.14 -2.67 12.96
N PHE A 82 0.93 -1.89 13.06
CA PHE A 82 0.88 -0.53 13.58
C PHE A 82 -0.01 0.35 12.70
N ASP A 83 0.24 0.31 11.39
CA ASP A 83 -0.52 1.06 10.40
C ASP A 83 -2.00 0.66 10.36
N CYS A 84 -2.29 -0.65 10.32
CA CYS A 84 -3.66 -1.13 10.36
C CYS A 84 -4.42 -0.67 11.61
N ARG A 85 -3.79 -0.68 12.79
CA ARG A 85 -4.42 -0.20 14.03
C ARG A 85 -4.69 1.29 14.01
N ARG A 86 -3.82 2.08 13.39
CA ARG A 86 -4.05 3.52 13.19
C ARG A 86 -5.39 3.78 12.52
N TYR A 87 -5.68 3.06 11.43
CA TYR A 87 -6.94 3.19 10.69
C TYR A 87 -8.11 2.47 11.36
N ALA A 88 -7.86 1.36 12.03
CA ALA A 88 -8.87 0.66 12.80
C ALA A 88 -9.41 1.54 13.95
N ASN A 89 -8.50 2.23 14.66
CA ASN A 89 -8.86 3.12 15.77
C ASN A 89 -9.71 4.33 15.31
N LEU A 90 -9.52 4.83 14.08
CA LEU A 90 -10.36 5.89 13.52
C LEU A 90 -11.83 5.48 13.33
N ARG A 91 -12.12 4.18 13.35
CA ARG A 91 -13.44 3.60 13.07
C ARG A 91 -13.97 2.73 14.22
N ASP A 92 -13.36 2.78 15.40
CA ASP A 92 -13.65 1.90 16.53
C ASP A 92 -13.62 0.39 16.19
N VAL A 93 -12.78 0.02 15.22
CA VAL A 93 -12.61 -1.36 14.77
C VAL A 93 -11.43 -1.99 15.52
N THR A 94 -11.62 -3.19 16.05
CA THR A 94 -10.56 -3.91 16.75
C THR A 94 -9.72 -4.73 15.80
N VAL A 95 -8.40 -4.48 15.77
CA VAL A 95 -7.40 -5.32 15.09
C VAL A 95 -6.35 -5.78 16.09
N ARG A 96 -6.52 -6.99 16.64
CA ARG A 96 -5.52 -7.65 17.49
C ARG A 96 -4.52 -8.40 16.61
N GLY A 97 -3.23 -8.36 16.96
CA GLY A 97 -2.21 -9.16 16.27
C GLY A 97 -2.54 -10.66 16.36
N THR A 98 -2.31 -11.41 15.30
CA THR A 98 -2.59 -12.84 15.26
C THR A 98 -1.59 -13.64 16.11
N VAL A 99 -2.01 -14.80 16.60
CA VAL A 99 -1.15 -15.70 17.40
C VAL A 99 -0.32 -16.64 16.53
N LYS A 100 -0.76 -16.88 15.31
CA LYS A 100 -0.12 -17.73 14.28
C LYS A 100 -0.50 -17.20 12.88
N ILE A 101 0.13 -17.72 11.84
CA ILE A 101 -0.40 -17.61 10.49
C ILE A 101 -1.50 -18.65 10.36
N TRP A 102 -2.74 -18.18 10.19
CA TRP A 102 -3.92 -19.02 10.07
C TRP A 102 -4.04 -19.64 8.68
N ASP A 103 -4.51 -20.88 8.62
CA ASP A 103 -5.01 -21.46 7.38
C ASP A 103 -6.46 -20.97 7.15
N THR A 104 -6.67 -20.19 6.11
CA THR A 104 -8.00 -19.66 5.77
C THR A 104 -8.67 -20.42 4.63
N ASN A 105 -8.20 -21.62 4.28
CA ASN A 105 -8.84 -22.42 3.24
C ASN A 105 -10.27 -22.85 3.61
N LEU A 106 -10.51 -23.24 4.87
CA LEU A 106 -11.83 -23.62 5.33
C LEU A 106 -12.83 -22.46 5.21
N VAL A 107 -12.48 -21.27 5.74
CA VAL A 107 -13.38 -20.12 5.66
C VAL A 107 -13.55 -19.62 4.23
N ALA A 108 -12.53 -19.73 3.37
CA ALA A 108 -12.63 -19.45 1.94
C ALA A 108 -13.61 -20.39 1.24
N THR A 109 -13.52 -21.68 1.52
CA THR A 109 -14.48 -22.69 1.01
C THR A 109 -15.89 -22.41 1.54
N THR A 110 -16.03 -22.05 2.80
CA THR A 110 -17.33 -21.66 3.40
C THR A 110 -17.90 -20.41 2.72
N MET A 111 -17.07 -19.43 2.34
CA MET A 111 -17.52 -18.27 1.57
C MET A 111 -18.11 -18.70 0.20
N PHE A 112 -17.51 -19.66 -0.49
CA PHE A 112 -18.10 -20.20 -1.72
C PHE A 112 -19.44 -20.88 -1.46
N TRP A 113 -19.59 -21.62 -0.36
CA TRP A 113 -20.87 -22.21 0.05
C TRP A 113 -21.95 -21.16 0.25
N VAL A 114 -21.64 -20.04 0.91
CA VAL A 114 -22.57 -18.92 1.09
C VAL A 114 -22.94 -18.30 -0.24
N LYS A 115 -21.97 -18.06 -1.12
CA LYS A 115 -22.19 -17.45 -2.44
C LYS A 115 -23.10 -18.27 -3.35
N GLN A 116 -23.11 -19.60 -3.24
CA GLN A 116 -24.00 -20.46 -4.03
C GLN A 116 -25.48 -20.33 -3.64
N GLN A 117 -25.79 -19.77 -2.48
CA GLN A 117 -27.14 -19.63 -1.97
C GLN A 117 -27.82 -18.33 -2.39
N GLU A 118 -27.10 -17.42 -3.02
CA GLU A 118 -27.60 -16.12 -3.47
C GLU A 118 -27.10 -15.81 -4.89
N SER A 119 -27.93 -15.15 -5.69
CA SER A 119 -27.47 -14.58 -6.96
C SER A 119 -26.45 -13.47 -6.74
N LEU A 120 -25.64 -13.14 -7.75
CA LEU A 120 -24.64 -12.06 -7.66
C LEU A 120 -25.27 -10.71 -7.24
N ALA A 121 -26.44 -10.39 -7.74
CA ALA A 121 -27.17 -9.16 -7.39
C ALA A 121 -27.64 -9.18 -5.92
N GLU A 122 -28.03 -10.34 -5.39
CA GLU A 122 -28.42 -10.48 -3.99
C GLU A 122 -27.21 -10.36 -3.07
N GLN A 123 -26.06 -10.94 -3.42
CA GLN A 123 -24.82 -10.85 -2.66
C GLN A 123 -24.38 -9.41 -2.37
N CYS A 124 -24.79 -8.46 -3.20
CA CYS A 124 -24.41 -7.05 -3.05
C CYS A 124 -25.36 -6.23 -2.15
N LYS A 125 -26.46 -6.80 -1.71
CA LYS A 125 -27.37 -6.14 -0.75
C LYS A 125 -26.73 -6.11 0.63
N SER A 126 -26.94 -5.05 1.37
CA SER A 126 -26.37 -4.83 2.71
C SER A 126 -26.74 -5.90 3.74
N ASP A 127 -27.88 -6.56 3.56
CA ASP A 127 -28.41 -7.62 4.42
C ASP A 127 -28.29 -9.03 3.83
N SER A 128 -27.52 -9.20 2.74
CA SER A 128 -27.28 -10.49 2.12
C SER A 128 -26.58 -11.49 3.06
N LEU A 129 -26.69 -12.78 2.74
CA LEU A 129 -25.94 -13.85 3.43
C LEU A 129 -24.43 -13.57 3.37
N LEU A 130 -23.94 -13.15 2.19
CA LEU A 130 -22.53 -12.85 2.01
C LEU A 130 -22.06 -11.68 2.88
N MET A 131 -22.80 -10.57 2.93
CA MET A 131 -22.41 -9.43 3.76
C MET A 131 -22.44 -9.75 5.25
N ARG A 132 -23.47 -10.50 5.70
CA ARG A 132 -23.54 -11.01 7.07
C ARG A 132 -22.40 -11.99 7.37
N PHE A 133 -22.02 -12.84 6.41
CA PHE A 133 -20.89 -13.76 6.56
C PHE A 133 -19.58 -12.99 6.76
N LEU A 134 -19.29 -11.98 5.94
CA LEU A 134 -18.09 -11.16 6.09
C LEU A 134 -18.01 -10.56 7.50
N ASP A 135 -19.10 -9.97 8.00
CA ASP A 135 -19.14 -9.36 9.32
C ASP A 135 -19.00 -10.40 10.44
N ARG A 136 -19.70 -11.54 10.30
CA ARG A 136 -19.70 -12.60 11.31
C ARG A 136 -18.37 -13.37 11.39
N VAL A 137 -17.52 -13.23 10.36
CA VAL A 137 -16.17 -13.80 10.36
C VAL A 137 -15.14 -12.74 10.75
N PHE A 138 -15.04 -11.62 10.02
CA PHE A 138 -13.97 -10.64 10.22
C PHE A 138 -13.96 -10.05 11.63
N VAL A 139 -15.10 -9.62 12.14
CA VAL A 139 -15.17 -8.94 13.44
C VAL A 139 -14.68 -9.84 14.60
N PRO A 140 -15.20 -11.05 14.81
CA PRO A 140 -14.72 -11.89 15.91
C PRO A 140 -13.32 -12.48 15.65
N PHE A 141 -12.95 -12.74 14.38
CA PHE A 141 -11.60 -13.20 14.05
C PHE A 141 -10.54 -12.18 14.52
N TRP A 142 -10.71 -10.91 14.16
CA TRP A 142 -9.76 -9.87 14.54
C TRP A 142 -9.83 -9.47 16.01
N LYS A 143 -10.88 -9.89 16.74
CA LYS A 143 -10.96 -9.86 18.21
C LYS A 143 -10.34 -11.10 18.86
N ARG A 144 -9.88 -12.11 18.09
CA ARG A 144 -9.41 -13.43 18.55
C ARG A 144 -10.49 -14.25 19.25
N GLU A 145 -11.70 -14.17 18.75
CA GLU A 145 -12.90 -14.83 19.31
C GLU A 145 -13.44 -15.91 18.36
N LEU A 146 -12.87 -16.06 17.16
CA LEU A 146 -13.29 -17.05 16.15
C LEU A 146 -12.09 -17.85 15.66
N ASP A 147 -12.21 -19.17 15.66
CA ASP A 147 -11.28 -20.11 15.02
C ASP A 147 -11.78 -20.45 13.62
N VAL A 148 -11.15 -19.84 12.61
CA VAL A 148 -11.51 -20.04 11.20
C VAL A 148 -11.04 -21.38 10.60
N GLU A 149 -10.30 -22.19 11.39
CA GLU A 149 -9.88 -23.55 11.02
C GLU A 149 -10.83 -24.61 11.62
N SER A 150 -11.85 -24.21 12.39
CA SER A 150 -12.82 -25.11 13.03
C SER A 150 -14.10 -25.23 12.20
N VAL A 151 -14.40 -26.44 11.69
CA VAL A 151 -15.64 -26.74 10.98
C VAL A 151 -16.86 -26.42 11.83
N ALA A 152 -16.86 -26.83 13.11
CA ALA A 152 -17.97 -26.55 14.02
C ALA A 152 -18.24 -25.06 14.20
N GLN A 153 -17.17 -24.21 14.23
CA GLN A 153 -17.37 -22.77 14.29
C GLN A 153 -17.89 -22.20 12.96
N MET A 154 -17.49 -22.73 11.81
CA MET A 154 -18.07 -22.33 10.52
C MET A 154 -19.54 -22.71 10.42
N GLU A 155 -19.95 -23.87 10.90
CA GLU A 155 -21.38 -24.26 10.98
C GLU A 155 -22.19 -23.31 11.89
N LEU A 156 -21.63 -22.89 13.02
CA LEU A 156 -22.27 -21.87 13.86
C LEU A 156 -22.39 -20.53 13.12
N VAL A 157 -21.35 -20.09 12.43
CA VAL A 157 -21.38 -18.86 11.61
C VAL A 157 -22.49 -18.95 10.55
N LEU A 158 -22.60 -20.08 9.82
CA LEU A 158 -23.64 -20.30 8.82
C LEU A 158 -25.03 -20.26 9.42
N THR A 159 -25.22 -20.92 10.57
CA THR A 159 -26.49 -20.91 11.33
C THR A 159 -26.87 -19.48 11.73
N ASP A 160 -25.93 -18.74 12.32
CA ASP A 160 -26.16 -17.38 12.82
C ASP A 160 -26.59 -16.40 11.72
N ILE A 161 -26.08 -16.59 10.50
CA ILE A 161 -26.44 -15.73 9.35
C ILE A 161 -27.69 -16.22 8.61
N GLY A 162 -28.22 -17.40 8.96
CA GLY A 162 -29.38 -18.01 8.33
C GLY A 162 -29.08 -18.69 6.98
N ALA A 163 -27.83 -19.10 6.75
CA ALA A 163 -27.45 -19.90 5.59
C ALA A 163 -27.81 -21.38 5.79
N SER A 164 -28.13 -22.09 4.70
CA SER A 164 -28.39 -23.53 4.77
C SER A 164 -27.12 -24.32 5.06
N LEU A 165 -27.28 -25.34 5.91
CA LEU A 165 -26.25 -26.35 6.19
C LEU A 165 -26.44 -27.62 5.38
N ASP A 166 -27.56 -27.77 4.64
CA ASP A 166 -27.89 -28.98 3.90
C ASP A 166 -26.84 -29.24 2.81
N GLY A 167 -26.06 -30.32 2.98
CA GLY A 167 -24.96 -30.66 2.07
C GLY A 167 -23.62 -29.96 2.35
N PHE A 168 -23.52 -29.10 3.35
CA PHE A 168 -22.28 -28.37 3.64
C PHE A 168 -21.10 -29.30 3.96
N SER A 169 -21.30 -30.32 4.78
CA SER A 169 -20.24 -31.29 5.11
C SER A 169 -19.72 -32.04 3.88
N ASP A 170 -20.63 -32.44 2.97
CA ASP A 170 -20.28 -33.13 1.71
C ASP A 170 -19.54 -32.15 0.76
N PHE A 171 -19.98 -30.91 0.71
CA PHE A 171 -19.29 -29.83 -0.03
C PHE A 171 -17.86 -29.62 0.46
N LEU A 172 -17.66 -29.51 1.77
CA LEU A 172 -16.32 -29.35 2.37
C LEU A 172 -15.42 -30.57 2.11
N SER A 173 -15.93 -31.79 2.26
CA SER A 173 -15.12 -32.99 2.07
C SER A 173 -14.91 -33.38 0.61
N GLY A 174 -15.64 -32.75 -0.30
CA GLY A 174 -15.71 -33.12 -1.73
C GLY A 174 -15.32 -31.99 -2.67
N GLU A 175 -16.32 -31.53 -3.43
CA GLU A 175 -16.13 -30.59 -4.55
C GLU A 175 -15.71 -29.18 -4.11
N GLY A 176 -16.19 -28.68 -2.97
CA GLY A 176 -15.92 -27.34 -2.51
C GLY A 176 -14.43 -27.11 -2.20
N SER A 177 -13.81 -28.02 -1.45
CA SER A 177 -12.37 -27.93 -1.16
C SER A 177 -11.51 -28.07 -2.41
N LYS A 178 -11.88 -28.96 -3.33
CA LYS A 178 -11.17 -29.11 -4.62
C LYS A 178 -11.32 -27.85 -5.48
N ALA A 179 -12.51 -27.31 -5.59
CA ALA A 179 -12.79 -26.09 -6.35
C ALA A 179 -12.01 -24.91 -5.77
N ASN A 180 -11.99 -24.76 -4.43
CA ASN A 180 -11.18 -23.73 -3.76
C ASN A 180 -9.70 -23.89 -4.11
N GLN A 181 -9.12 -25.08 -3.98
CA GLN A 181 -7.70 -25.32 -4.27
C GLN A 181 -7.32 -24.95 -5.71
N ILE A 182 -8.13 -25.34 -6.68
CA ILE A 182 -7.92 -25.00 -8.09
C ILE A 182 -8.02 -23.50 -8.26
N PHE A 183 -9.06 -22.87 -7.74
CA PHE A 183 -9.30 -21.43 -7.84
C PHE A 183 -8.16 -20.62 -7.24
N GLN A 184 -7.64 -20.98 -6.06
CA GLN A 184 -6.49 -20.30 -5.43
C GLN A 184 -5.24 -20.36 -6.33
N THR A 185 -5.03 -21.50 -6.98
CA THR A 185 -3.90 -21.68 -7.91
C THR A 185 -4.06 -20.81 -9.16
N GLU A 186 -5.25 -20.82 -9.76
CA GLU A 186 -5.56 -20.02 -10.95
C GLU A 186 -5.49 -18.51 -10.66
N CYS A 187 -6.01 -18.06 -9.51
CA CYS A 187 -5.89 -16.67 -9.08
C CYS A 187 -4.44 -16.22 -8.98
N PHE A 188 -3.60 -17.00 -8.29
CA PHE A 188 -2.19 -16.67 -8.16
C PHE A 188 -1.48 -16.63 -9.52
N ASN A 189 -1.71 -17.61 -10.39
CA ASN A 189 -1.13 -17.69 -11.73
C ASN A 189 -1.61 -16.54 -12.64
N SER A 190 -2.77 -15.96 -12.36
CA SER A 190 -3.31 -14.77 -13.04
C SER A 190 -2.73 -13.45 -12.51
N GLY A 191 -1.81 -13.50 -11.53
CA GLY A 191 -1.14 -12.34 -10.97
C GLY A 191 -1.79 -11.72 -9.75
N ILE A 192 -2.81 -12.39 -9.16
CA ILE A 192 -3.35 -12.02 -7.83
C ILE A 192 -2.38 -12.57 -6.77
N TYR A 193 -1.55 -11.69 -6.19
CA TYR A 193 -0.47 -12.10 -5.28
C TYR A 193 -0.65 -11.59 -3.86
N GLY A 194 -1.64 -10.73 -3.62
CA GLY A 194 -1.93 -10.11 -2.33
C GLY A 194 -3.39 -9.65 -2.23
N VAL A 195 -3.79 -9.16 -1.05
CA VAL A 195 -5.16 -8.66 -0.78
C VAL A 195 -5.13 -7.44 0.16
N PRO A 196 -6.12 -6.51 0.07
CA PRO A 196 -7.22 -6.54 -0.89
C PRO A 196 -6.71 -6.30 -2.31
N THR A 197 -7.29 -6.99 -3.27
CA THR A 197 -7.02 -6.75 -4.70
C THR A 197 -8.35 -6.56 -5.41
N PHE A 198 -8.38 -5.58 -6.30
CA PHE A 198 -9.54 -5.26 -7.12
C PHE A 198 -9.20 -5.53 -8.58
N VAL A 199 -10.14 -6.08 -9.32
CA VAL A 199 -9.99 -6.31 -10.74
C VAL A 199 -11.17 -5.68 -11.47
N ILE A 200 -10.90 -4.79 -12.42
CA ILE A 200 -11.87 -4.40 -13.43
C ILE A 200 -11.72 -5.42 -14.55
N PRO A 201 -12.74 -6.25 -14.82
CA PRO A 201 -12.69 -7.24 -15.89
C PRO A 201 -12.35 -6.59 -17.23
N GLY A 202 -11.68 -7.35 -18.10
CA GLY A 202 -11.39 -6.91 -19.45
C GLY A 202 -12.66 -6.88 -20.33
N SER A 203 -12.54 -6.24 -21.47
CA SER A 203 -13.53 -6.26 -22.55
C SER A 203 -12.88 -6.78 -23.84
N GLU A 204 -13.63 -6.83 -24.94
CA GLU A 204 -13.07 -7.19 -26.24
C GLU A 204 -11.88 -6.32 -26.64
N ASP A 205 -11.88 -5.02 -26.20
CA ASP A 205 -10.89 -4.01 -26.57
C ASP A 205 -9.89 -3.69 -25.46
N ALA A 206 -10.05 -4.21 -24.24
CA ALA A 206 -9.24 -3.84 -23.09
C ALA A 206 -8.88 -5.04 -22.21
N ALA A 207 -7.60 -5.13 -21.85
CA ALA A 207 -7.13 -6.12 -20.87
C ALA A 207 -7.67 -5.81 -19.47
N PRO A 208 -7.81 -6.82 -18.58
CA PRO A 208 -8.22 -6.59 -17.20
C PRO A 208 -7.25 -5.68 -16.46
N GLU A 209 -7.77 -4.78 -15.63
CA GLU A 209 -6.97 -3.95 -14.74
C GLU A 209 -6.98 -4.48 -13.32
N ILE A 210 -5.78 -4.59 -12.73
CA ILE A 210 -5.58 -5.07 -11.36
C ILE A 210 -5.08 -3.92 -10.49
N PHE A 211 -5.70 -3.73 -9.31
CA PHE A 211 -5.33 -2.76 -8.29
C PHE A 211 -5.12 -3.48 -6.96
N PHE A 212 -3.93 -3.38 -6.39
CA PHE A 212 -3.59 -4.01 -5.13
C PHE A 212 -3.48 -2.95 -4.03
N GLY A 213 -4.37 -3.03 -3.05
CA GLY A 213 -4.43 -2.13 -1.90
C GLY A 213 -5.65 -1.19 -1.92
N ARG A 214 -6.17 -0.88 -0.71
CA ARG A 214 -7.36 -0.02 -0.56
C ARG A 214 -7.12 1.45 -0.90
N GLU A 215 -5.87 1.87 -0.99
CA GLU A 215 -5.46 3.20 -1.42
C GLU A 215 -5.92 3.56 -2.83
N HIS A 216 -6.24 2.55 -3.63
CA HIS A 216 -6.74 2.72 -4.99
C HIS A 216 -8.26 2.96 -5.07
N LEU A 217 -9.00 2.91 -3.97
CA LEU A 217 -10.46 3.10 -3.99
C LEU A 217 -10.90 4.40 -4.65
N PRO A 218 -10.22 5.57 -4.44
CA PRO A 218 -10.58 6.79 -5.17
C PRO A 218 -10.45 6.64 -6.69
N ARG A 219 -9.40 5.97 -7.15
CA ARG A 219 -9.18 5.70 -8.56
C ARG A 219 -10.21 4.72 -9.12
N LEU A 220 -10.53 3.65 -8.39
CA LEU A 220 -11.55 2.69 -8.78
C LEU A 220 -12.92 3.35 -8.92
N GLN A 221 -13.31 4.20 -7.97
CA GLN A 221 -14.54 4.96 -8.07
C GLN A 221 -14.57 5.81 -9.34
N TRP A 222 -13.48 6.53 -9.63
CA TRP A 222 -13.36 7.35 -10.82
C TRP A 222 -13.47 6.55 -12.13
N GLU A 223 -12.76 5.39 -12.21
CA GLU A 223 -12.83 4.47 -13.36
C GLU A 223 -14.24 3.94 -13.60
N LEU A 224 -14.90 3.50 -12.52
CA LEU A 224 -16.21 2.84 -12.58
C LEU A 224 -17.39 3.81 -12.76
N THR A 225 -17.18 5.11 -12.49
CA THR A 225 -18.23 6.14 -12.62
C THR A 225 -18.04 7.07 -13.83
N GLY A 226 -17.25 6.64 -14.83
CA GLY A 226 -17.15 7.33 -16.11
C GLY A 226 -16.03 8.35 -16.22
N ARG A 227 -15.03 8.30 -15.33
CA ARG A 227 -13.78 9.12 -15.39
C ARG A 227 -14.06 10.63 -15.36
N ASN A 228 -15.06 11.06 -14.59
CA ASN A 228 -15.42 12.47 -14.50
C ASN A 228 -14.45 13.26 -13.61
N GLY A 229 -13.97 14.41 -14.10
CA GLY A 229 -13.01 15.27 -13.39
C GLY A 229 -11.56 14.78 -13.45
N PRO A 230 -10.67 15.40 -12.65
CA PRO A 230 -9.26 15.03 -12.63
C PRO A 230 -9.07 13.63 -12.05
N GLN A 231 -8.09 12.92 -12.59
CA GLN A 231 -7.70 11.60 -12.08
C GLN A 231 -7.25 11.70 -10.61
N PRO A 232 -7.87 10.94 -9.69
CA PRO A 232 -7.46 10.95 -8.29
C PRO A 232 -6.15 10.20 -8.10
N ASP A 233 -5.37 10.65 -7.12
CA ASP A 233 -4.19 9.92 -6.62
C ASP A 233 -4.61 8.85 -5.61
N ILE A 234 -3.66 8.03 -5.19
CA ILE A 234 -3.87 7.06 -4.12
C ILE A 234 -4.12 7.79 -2.80
N ALA A 235 -5.10 7.30 -2.04
CA ALA A 235 -5.39 7.84 -0.73
C ALA A 235 -6.05 6.79 0.17
N TYR A 236 -5.66 6.79 1.45
CA TYR A 236 -6.45 6.14 2.48
C TYR A 236 -7.54 7.10 2.99
N GLU A 237 -8.58 6.51 3.56
CA GLU A 237 -9.60 7.26 4.28
C GLU A 237 -8.97 8.05 5.43
N HIS A 238 -9.48 9.24 5.69
CA HIS A 238 -9.18 10.01 6.89
C HIS A 238 -10.40 9.98 7.82
N GLY A 239 -10.12 10.14 9.13
CA GLY A 239 -11.19 10.28 10.13
C GLY A 239 -11.98 11.55 9.93
N PRO A 240 -13.08 11.75 10.71
CA PRO A 240 -13.77 13.03 10.74
C PRO A 240 -12.76 14.13 11.05
N GLU A 241 -12.99 15.31 10.45
CA GLU A 241 -12.16 16.47 10.74
C GLU A 241 -12.24 16.77 12.24
N GLU A 242 -11.15 16.53 12.98
CA GLU A 242 -11.12 16.97 14.36
C GLU A 242 -11.21 18.50 14.40
N PRO A 243 -12.04 19.08 15.29
CA PRO A 243 -12.08 20.52 15.46
C PRO A 243 -10.66 20.99 15.79
N SER A 244 -10.19 22.01 15.07
CA SER A 244 -8.85 22.57 15.18
C SER A 244 -8.47 22.78 16.65
N GLY A 245 -7.65 21.87 17.16
CA GLY A 245 -6.91 22.08 18.40
C GLY A 245 -5.99 23.29 18.21
N THR A 246 -5.77 24.03 19.28
CA THR A 246 -4.95 25.23 19.38
C THR A 246 -3.81 25.27 18.37
N GLN A 247 -3.77 26.33 17.57
CA GLN A 247 -2.67 26.66 16.65
C GLN A 247 -1.33 26.51 17.39
N SER A 248 -0.56 25.48 17.08
CA SER A 248 0.83 25.39 17.51
C SER A 248 1.67 26.14 16.46
N GLU A 249 2.30 27.22 16.87
CA GLU A 249 3.34 27.89 16.09
C GLU A 249 4.44 26.87 15.73
N GLY A 250 4.94 26.92 14.47
CA GLY A 250 6.05 26.09 14.02
C GLY A 250 5.70 24.66 13.65
N ARG A 251 4.64 24.42 12.89
CA ARG A 251 4.31 23.08 12.36
C ARG A 251 5.27 22.69 11.25
N SER A 252 6.07 21.68 11.47
CA SER A 252 6.91 21.07 10.44
C SER A 252 6.54 19.61 10.22
N LEU A 253 6.63 19.18 8.97
CA LEU A 253 6.47 17.79 8.56
C LEU A 253 7.81 17.26 8.05
N VAL A 254 8.35 16.24 8.70
CA VAL A 254 9.55 15.57 8.18
C VAL A 254 9.14 14.65 7.03
N VAL A 255 9.77 14.82 5.88
CA VAL A 255 9.49 14.05 4.66
C VAL A 255 10.77 13.41 4.16
N CYS A 256 10.84 12.08 4.32
CA CYS A 256 11.96 11.27 3.85
C CYS A 256 11.69 10.80 2.42
N VAL A 257 12.55 11.20 1.49
CA VAL A 257 12.47 10.84 0.07
C VAL A 257 13.79 10.27 -0.43
N ASP A 258 13.75 9.59 -1.55
CA ASP A 258 14.92 9.22 -2.34
C ASP A 258 14.73 9.79 -3.74
N PHE A 259 15.68 10.56 -4.25
CA PHE A 259 15.60 11.16 -5.57
C PHE A 259 15.41 10.13 -6.71
N LYS A 260 15.86 8.89 -6.47
CA LYS A 260 15.74 7.77 -7.40
C LYS A 260 14.55 6.85 -7.15
N SER A 261 13.70 7.20 -6.20
CA SER A 261 12.44 6.49 -5.97
C SER A 261 11.31 7.14 -6.77
N ALA A 262 10.71 6.37 -7.70
CA ALA A 262 9.54 6.80 -8.45
C ALA A 262 8.34 7.10 -7.53
N GLU A 263 8.20 6.37 -6.42
CA GLU A 263 7.17 6.62 -5.41
C GLU A 263 7.38 7.98 -4.73
N SER A 264 8.66 8.35 -4.46
CA SER A 264 9.01 9.68 -3.97
C SER A 264 8.70 10.78 -5.00
N PHE A 265 9.05 10.55 -6.28
CA PHE A 265 8.70 11.47 -7.36
C PHE A 265 7.20 11.77 -7.42
N LEU A 266 6.37 10.72 -7.37
CA LEU A 266 4.92 10.86 -7.37
C LEU A 266 4.37 11.57 -6.12
N ALA A 267 5.12 11.55 -5.02
CA ALA A 267 4.71 12.14 -3.75
C ALA A 267 5.05 13.62 -3.59
N VAL A 268 6.11 14.12 -4.25
CA VAL A 268 6.64 15.47 -4.01
C VAL A 268 5.60 16.56 -4.27
N LYS A 269 5.01 16.59 -5.47
CA LYS A 269 4.03 17.63 -5.82
C LYS A 269 2.78 17.61 -4.93
N PRO A 270 2.12 16.46 -4.69
CA PRO A 270 0.99 16.42 -3.74
C PRO A 270 1.37 16.86 -2.34
N THR A 271 2.57 16.51 -1.85
CA THR A 271 3.05 16.89 -0.52
C THR A 271 3.25 18.40 -0.41
N ILE A 272 4.01 19.00 -1.34
CA ILE A 272 4.25 20.45 -1.36
C ILE A 272 2.93 21.21 -1.43
N LYS A 273 2.03 20.80 -2.32
CA LYS A 273 0.70 21.41 -2.45
C LYS A 273 -0.07 21.36 -1.14
N ALA A 274 -0.18 20.18 -0.52
CA ALA A 274 -0.94 19.99 0.72
C ALA A 274 -0.37 20.77 1.90
N CYS A 275 0.98 20.83 2.02
CA CYS A 275 1.67 21.61 3.06
C CYS A 275 1.49 23.11 2.83
N LYS A 276 1.65 23.58 1.59
CA LYS A 276 1.48 25.00 1.24
C LYS A 276 0.07 25.52 1.54
N GLU A 277 -0.96 24.74 1.24
CA GLU A 277 -2.36 25.09 1.53
C GLU A 277 -2.63 25.27 3.04
N ARG A 278 -1.76 24.76 3.90
CA ARG A 278 -1.90 24.77 5.38
C ARG A 278 -0.79 25.54 6.09
N ALA A 279 0.10 26.19 5.36
CA ALA A 279 1.29 26.87 5.89
C ALA A 279 2.14 25.96 6.79
N ILE A 280 2.37 24.71 6.36
CA ILE A 280 3.21 23.73 7.03
C ILE A 280 4.58 23.75 6.36
N GLU A 281 5.64 23.87 7.15
CA GLU A 281 7.02 23.77 6.66
C GLU A 281 7.41 22.30 6.46
N ILE A 282 8.20 22.02 5.41
CA ILE A 282 8.68 20.67 5.13
C ILE A 282 10.17 20.58 5.50
N ASP A 283 10.49 19.61 6.36
CA ASP A 283 11.88 19.21 6.65
C ASP A 283 12.22 18.01 5.75
N TRP A 284 12.84 18.28 4.61
CA TRP A 284 13.23 17.26 3.66
C TRP A 284 14.46 16.47 4.12
N ARG A 285 14.35 15.13 4.08
CA ARG A 285 15.40 14.17 4.39
C ARG A 285 15.64 13.25 3.22
N ILE A 286 16.89 13.04 2.84
CA ILE A 286 17.23 12.14 1.73
C ILE A 286 17.69 10.81 2.30
N ILE A 287 16.86 9.78 2.10
CA ILE A 287 17.13 8.41 2.56
C ILE A 287 17.36 7.53 1.34
N LYS A 288 18.59 7.18 1.08
CA LYS A 288 18.92 6.28 -0.04
C LYS A 288 18.35 4.89 0.20
N ARG A 289 17.63 4.38 -0.78
CA ARG A 289 17.07 3.03 -0.77
C ARG A 289 17.64 2.19 -1.91
N PRO A 290 17.73 0.86 -1.75
CA PRO A 290 18.05 0.00 -2.87
C PRO A 290 17.06 0.21 -4.03
N PRO A 291 17.53 0.24 -5.28
CA PRO A 291 16.64 0.42 -6.43
C PRO A 291 15.63 -0.72 -6.56
N LEU A 292 14.55 -0.46 -7.26
CA LEU A 292 13.57 -1.48 -7.60
C LEU A 292 14.26 -2.60 -8.40
N LYS A 293 14.01 -3.86 -8.01
CA LYS A 293 14.53 -5.01 -8.73
C LYS A 293 13.52 -5.51 -9.75
N LYS A 294 13.93 -5.58 -10.99
CA LYS A 294 13.17 -6.28 -12.03
C LYS A 294 13.40 -7.78 -11.87
N HIS A 295 12.36 -8.51 -11.47
CA HIS A 295 12.39 -9.95 -11.39
C HIS A 295 11.95 -10.57 -12.71
N ALA A 296 12.81 -11.41 -13.31
CA ALA A 296 12.43 -12.23 -14.44
C ALA A 296 11.45 -13.34 -14.01
N MET A 297 10.70 -13.88 -14.96
CA MET A 297 9.87 -15.05 -14.69
C MET A 297 10.77 -16.22 -14.27
N PRO A 298 10.51 -16.86 -13.13
CA PRO A 298 11.33 -17.99 -12.68
C PRO A 298 11.26 -19.17 -13.66
N ALA A 299 12.35 -19.90 -13.80
CA ALA A 299 12.38 -21.14 -14.57
C ALA A 299 11.49 -22.22 -13.91
N ASP A 300 11.50 -22.27 -12.57
CA ASP A 300 10.59 -23.11 -11.78
C ASP A 300 9.39 -22.28 -11.30
N THR A 301 8.28 -22.39 -12.03
CA THR A 301 7.02 -21.70 -11.69
C THR A 301 6.31 -22.31 -10.48
N SER A 302 6.77 -23.46 -9.96
CA SER A 302 6.26 -24.03 -8.71
C SER A 302 6.80 -23.33 -7.47
N ASN A 303 7.94 -22.60 -7.59
CA ASN A 303 8.48 -21.79 -6.51
C ASN A 303 7.61 -20.55 -6.27
N ARG A 304 6.65 -20.69 -5.35
CA ARG A 304 5.65 -19.66 -5.06
C ARG A 304 6.27 -18.34 -4.57
N GLY A 305 7.37 -18.39 -3.82
CA GLY A 305 8.08 -17.20 -3.35
C GLY A 305 8.73 -16.41 -4.47
N GLU A 306 9.33 -17.08 -5.47
CA GLU A 306 9.92 -16.43 -6.64
C GLU A 306 8.82 -15.87 -7.56
N MET A 307 7.77 -16.64 -7.79
CA MET A 307 6.60 -16.17 -8.55
C MET A 307 5.93 -14.96 -7.90
N HIS A 308 5.84 -14.92 -6.56
CA HIS A 308 5.33 -13.77 -5.84
C HIS A 308 6.20 -12.52 -6.09
N ARG A 309 7.53 -12.64 -6.04
CA ARG A 309 8.45 -11.52 -6.36
C ARG A 309 8.30 -11.06 -7.80
N PHE A 310 8.15 -11.98 -8.74
CA PHE A 310 7.91 -11.67 -10.16
C PHE A 310 6.60 -10.88 -10.35
N PHE A 311 5.47 -11.36 -9.84
CA PHE A 311 4.19 -10.67 -9.97
C PHE A 311 4.21 -9.31 -9.28
N ARG A 312 4.78 -9.25 -8.07
CA ARG A 312 4.90 -7.99 -7.33
C ARG A 312 5.74 -6.95 -8.08
N SER A 313 6.87 -7.33 -8.65
CA SER A 313 7.74 -6.38 -9.38
C SER A 313 7.05 -5.83 -10.64
N ARG A 314 6.33 -6.68 -11.36
CA ARG A 314 5.54 -6.26 -12.52
C ARG A 314 4.37 -5.35 -12.13
N TYR A 315 3.70 -5.69 -11.03
CA TYR A 315 2.61 -4.86 -10.52
C TYR A 315 3.12 -3.47 -10.15
N ILE A 316 4.20 -3.35 -9.37
CA ILE A 316 4.77 -2.06 -8.95
C ILE A 316 5.10 -1.19 -10.17
N ALA A 317 5.78 -1.74 -11.18
CA ALA A 317 6.12 -0.98 -12.38
C ALA A 317 4.87 -0.45 -13.12
N ARG A 318 3.84 -1.28 -13.25
CA ARG A 318 2.56 -0.89 -13.87
C ARG A 318 1.82 0.14 -13.02
N ASP A 319 1.83 -0.02 -11.71
CA ASP A 319 1.15 0.88 -10.79
C ASP A 319 1.79 2.26 -10.75
N LEU A 320 3.12 2.33 -10.73
CA LEU A 320 3.86 3.58 -10.87
C LEU A 320 3.51 4.30 -12.18
N ALA A 321 3.51 3.57 -13.30
CA ALA A 321 3.14 4.12 -14.60
C ALA A 321 1.69 4.63 -14.66
N ARG A 322 0.77 4.01 -13.91
CA ARG A 322 -0.65 4.42 -13.84
C ARG A 322 -0.84 5.84 -13.28
N TYR A 323 0.02 6.25 -12.34
CA TYR A 323 -0.05 7.55 -11.68
C TYR A 323 0.97 8.57 -12.17
N ALA A 324 1.94 8.12 -12.97
CA ALA A 324 2.98 8.99 -13.48
C ALA A 324 2.44 9.94 -14.56
N PRO A 325 2.82 11.24 -14.53
CA PRO A 325 2.43 12.20 -15.57
C PRO A 325 3.20 12.00 -16.87
N VAL A 326 4.27 11.21 -16.85
CA VAL A 326 5.17 10.91 -17.98
C VAL A 326 5.60 9.46 -17.93
N GLU A 327 6.15 8.94 -19.01
CA GLU A 327 6.78 7.62 -19.01
C GLU A 327 7.99 7.59 -18.08
N LEU A 328 7.99 6.66 -17.13
CA LEU A 328 9.07 6.49 -16.16
C LEU A 328 10.16 5.59 -16.73
N MET A 329 11.25 6.18 -17.25
CA MET A 329 12.33 5.41 -17.85
C MET A 329 13.34 4.85 -16.86
N ASN A 330 13.53 5.49 -15.71
CA ASN A 330 14.65 5.22 -14.78
C ASN A 330 14.27 4.42 -13.53
N ILE A 331 13.16 3.69 -13.51
CA ILE A 331 12.66 3.00 -12.28
C ILE A 331 13.59 1.90 -11.73
N TYR A 332 14.54 1.43 -12.52
CA TYR A 332 15.50 0.38 -12.15
C TYR A 332 16.94 0.89 -12.12
N ASP A 333 17.16 2.20 -12.25
CA ASP A 333 18.48 2.78 -12.33
C ASP A 333 19.21 2.72 -10.99
N GLU A 334 20.52 2.45 -11.04
CA GLU A 334 21.43 2.39 -9.90
C GLU A 334 22.31 3.65 -9.78
N GLU A 335 22.08 4.69 -10.58
CA GLU A 335 22.82 5.94 -10.53
C GLU A 335 22.81 6.53 -9.11
N ARG A 336 23.88 7.19 -8.72
CA ARG A 336 23.98 7.84 -7.42
C ARG A 336 23.18 9.16 -7.41
N SER A 337 22.89 9.68 -6.23
CA SER A 337 22.24 10.97 -6.03
C SER A 337 22.94 11.84 -4.97
N ASP A 338 24.23 11.57 -4.75
CA ASP A 338 25.01 12.28 -3.71
C ASP A 338 25.13 13.77 -3.99
N TRP A 339 25.34 14.15 -5.25
CA TRP A 339 25.43 15.54 -5.65
C TRP A 339 24.10 16.29 -5.44
N ALA A 340 23.00 15.69 -5.77
CA ALA A 340 21.68 16.27 -5.50
C ALA A 340 21.43 16.42 -3.99
N TYR A 341 21.92 15.46 -3.18
CA TYR A 341 21.83 15.58 -1.72
C TYR A 341 22.71 16.72 -1.20
N LEU A 342 23.96 16.86 -1.69
CA LEU A 342 24.84 17.96 -1.33
C LEU A 342 24.22 19.33 -1.67
N GLY A 343 23.54 19.45 -2.81
CA GLY A 343 22.81 20.66 -3.15
C GLY A 343 21.70 21.02 -2.13
N LEU A 344 20.98 20.04 -1.62
CA LEU A 344 20.01 20.24 -0.54
C LEU A 344 20.70 20.72 0.73
N LEU A 345 21.81 20.08 1.13
CA LEU A 345 22.55 20.45 2.34
C LEU A 345 23.11 21.86 2.25
N TRP A 346 23.63 22.25 1.10
CA TRP A 346 24.09 23.62 0.87
C TRP A 346 22.97 24.66 1.07
N LEU A 347 21.79 24.44 0.48
CA LEU A 347 20.63 25.33 0.67
C LEU A 347 20.20 25.44 2.14
N GLN A 348 20.26 24.32 2.87
CA GLN A 348 19.95 24.30 4.30
C GLN A 348 20.99 25.06 5.13
N GLU A 349 22.29 24.97 4.77
CA GLU A 349 23.38 25.61 5.45
C GLU A 349 23.39 27.14 5.24
N VAL A 350 23.13 27.58 4.02
CA VAL A 350 23.01 29.06 3.75
C VAL A 350 21.69 29.63 4.28
N GLY A 351 20.83 28.82 4.89
CA GLY A 351 19.62 29.25 5.58
C GLY A 351 18.50 29.68 4.66
N GLU A 352 18.41 29.07 3.49
CA GLU A 352 17.32 29.33 2.53
C GLU A 352 15.96 28.96 3.07
N LYS A 353 14.95 29.72 2.61
CA LYS A 353 13.55 29.49 3.01
C LYS A 353 13.05 28.12 2.51
N SER A 354 12.16 27.52 3.27
CA SER A 354 11.52 26.23 2.91
C SER A 354 10.95 26.21 1.49
N THR A 355 10.39 27.33 1.01
CA THR A 355 9.85 27.43 -0.36
C THR A 355 10.91 27.35 -1.46
N VAL A 356 12.14 27.80 -1.18
CA VAL A 356 13.30 27.67 -2.10
C VAL A 356 13.77 26.22 -2.11
N ILE A 357 13.83 25.59 -0.95
CA ILE A 357 14.17 24.18 -0.79
C ILE A 357 13.14 23.30 -1.50
N ASP A 358 11.83 23.55 -1.31
CA ASP A 358 10.75 22.84 -2.00
C ASP A 358 10.92 22.93 -3.53
N HIS A 359 11.25 24.10 -4.04
CA HIS A 359 11.49 24.31 -5.47
C HIS A 359 12.72 23.55 -5.98
N TYR A 360 13.80 23.52 -5.22
CA TYR A 360 14.98 22.72 -5.52
C TYR A 360 14.62 21.22 -5.62
N ILE A 361 13.91 20.69 -4.64
CA ILE A 361 13.46 19.31 -4.60
C ILE A 361 12.62 18.98 -5.85
N GLU A 362 11.67 19.84 -6.23
CA GLU A 362 10.88 19.67 -7.45
C GLU A 362 11.75 19.63 -8.71
N LEU A 363 12.72 20.54 -8.84
CA LEU A 363 13.60 20.61 -10.02
C LEU A 363 14.52 19.39 -10.13
N VAL A 364 15.07 18.88 -9.02
CA VAL A 364 15.87 17.65 -9.01
C VAL A 364 15.04 16.46 -9.51
N PHE A 365 13.83 16.26 -8.96
CA PHE A 365 12.94 15.20 -9.41
C PHE A 365 12.48 15.36 -10.85
N GLN A 366 12.20 16.59 -11.31
CA GLN A 366 11.84 16.86 -12.69
C GLN A 366 12.99 16.54 -13.63
N ARG A 367 14.22 16.98 -13.33
CA ARG A 367 15.40 16.69 -14.12
C ARG A 367 15.61 15.20 -14.33
N TYR A 368 15.51 14.43 -13.25
CA TYR A 368 15.76 12.99 -13.32
C TYR A 368 14.61 12.21 -13.95
N TRP A 369 13.37 12.40 -13.46
CA TRP A 369 12.24 11.58 -13.85
C TRP A 369 11.54 12.05 -15.13
N VAL A 370 11.53 13.34 -15.43
CA VAL A 370 10.82 13.90 -16.59
C VAL A 370 11.77 14.14 -17.76
N GLU A 371 12.96 14.70 -17.47
CA GLU A 371 13.92 15.06 -18.50
C GLU A 371 14.90 13.91 -18.83
N GLY A 372 14.98 12.87 -17.98
CA GLY A 372 15.90 11.74 -18.12
C GLY A 372 17.38 12.17 -18.04
N ARG A 373 17.67 13.23 -17.27
CA ARG A 373 19.01 13.81 -17.16
C ARG A 373 19.63 13.46 -15.80
N SER A 374 20.95 13.30 -15.77
CA SER A 374 21.69 12.99 -14.55
C SER A 374 21.53 14.06 -13.48
N ILE A 375 21.54 13.61 -12.22
CA ILE A 375 21.58 14.43 -11.00
C ILE A 375 22.83 14.12 -10.16
N ASP A 376 23.78 13.36 -10.70
CA ASP A 376 24.94 12.84 -9.99
C ASP A 376 26.28 13.47 -10.48
N THR A 377 26.25 14.75 -10.83
CA THR A 377 27.45 15.52 -11.12
C THR A 377 27.32 16.95 -10.58
N SER A 378 28.46 17.58 -10.24
CA SER A 378 28.49 19.00 -9.81
C SER A 378 27.85 19.92 -10.88
N ASP A 379 28.15 19.67 -12.16
CA ASP A 379 27.62 20.46 -13.27
C ASP A 379 26.10 20.35 -13.36
N SER A 380 25.57 19.13 -13.17
CA SER A 380 24.12 18.89 -13.16
C SER A 380 23.38 19.72 -12.11
N ILE A 381 23.95 19.80 -10.91
CA ILE A 381 23.36 20.55 -9.80
C ILE A 381 23.60 22.05 -9.95
N SER A 382 24.77 22.45 -10.49
CA SER A 382 25.05 23.85 -10.83
C SER A 382 24.05 24.41 -11.84
N GLU A 383 23.66 23.63 -12.87
CA GLU A 383 22.61 24.01 -13.81
C GLU A 383 21.24 24.22 -13.14
N ILE A 384 20.90 23.40 -12.13
CA ILE A 384 19.66 23.58 -11.34
C ILE A 384 19.73 24.91 -10.57
N PHE A 385 20.85 25.19 -9.89
CA PHE A 385 21.03 26.44 -9.15
C PHE A 385 20.98 27.68 -10.06
N GLN A 386 21.61 27.63 -11.24
CA GLN A 386 21.48 28.67 -12.22
C GLN A 386 20.03 28.91 -12.66
N THR A 387 19.27 27.84 -12.86
CA THR A 387 17.83 27.94 -13.17
C THR A 387 17.04 28.61 -12.04
N MET A 388 17.45 28.40 -10.80
CA MET A 388 16.85 29.04 -9.61
C MET A 388 17.35 30.49 -9.39
N GLY A 389 18.33 30.96 -10.15
CA GLY A 389 18.90 32.29 -10.04
C GLY A 389 20.05 32.43 -9.01
N PHE A 390 20.61 31.31 -8.56
CA PHE A 390 21.79 31.31 -7.68
C PHE A 390 23.08 31.35 -8.48
N ASP A 391 24.14 31.92 -7.86
CA ASP A 391 25.50 31.77 -8.38
C ASP A 391 26.03 30.37 -8.10
N ALA A 392 26.14 29.56 -9.16
CA ALA A 392 26.66 28.21 -9.04
C ALA A 392 28.11 28.16 -8.49
N HIS A 393 28.87 29.24 -8.55
CA HIS A 393 30.23 29.28 -8.00
C HIS A 393 30.23 29.13 -6.48
N GLU A 394 29.25 29.71 -5.77
CA GLU A 394 29.14 29.58 -4.31
C GLU A 394 28.92 28.10 -3.91
N PHE A 395 28.11 27.36 -4.65
CA PHE A 395 27.92 25.91 -4.45
C PHE A 395 29.23 25.13 -4.73
N LEU A 396 29.96 25.48 -5.78
CA LEU A 396 31.23 24.80 -6.09
C LEU A 396 32.27 25.04 -5.00
N VAL A 397 32.35 26.25 -4.42
CA VAL A 397 33.20 26.55 -3.26
C VAL A 397 32.82 25.70 -2.05
N TYR A 398 31.52 25.56 -1.74
CA TYR A 398 31.01 24.68 -0.68
C TYR A 398 31.49 23.24 -0.89
N LEU A 399 31.51 22.76 -2.12
CA LEU A 399 31.94 21.37 -2.43
C LEU A 399 33.46 21.16 -2.17
N GLU A 400 34.28 22.18 -2.31
CA GLU A 400 35.73 22.10 -2.08
C GLU A 400 36.11 22.16 -0.57
N GLU A 401 35.23 22.68 0.28
CA GLU A 401 35.49 22.84 1.71
C GLU A 401 35.16 21.54 2.48
N ASP A 402 34.01 21.47 3.15
CA ASP A 402 33.67 20.32 4.07
C ASP A 402 32.47 19.49 3.62
N SER A 403 32.12 19.51 2.33
CA SER A 403 30.91 18.83 1.80
C SER A 403 30.86 17.33 2.07
N GLY A 404 31.99 16.64 2.01
CA GLY A 404 32.09 15.20 2.29
C GLY A 404 31.78 14.87 3.75
N LEU A 405 32.22 15.70 4.68
CA LEU A 405 31.93 15.54 6.11
C LEU A 405 30.47 15.86 6.41
N ALA A 406 29.93 16.94 5.83
CA ALA A 406 28.54 17.33 5.97
C ALA A 406 27.60 16.21 5.47
N LEU A 407 27.88 15.65 4.29
CA LEU A 407 27.13 14.54 3.73
C LEU A 407 27.16 13.29 4.62
N SER A 408 28.36 12.90 5.09
CA SER A 408 28.54 11.70 5.91
C SER A 408 27.82 11.86 7.26
N SER A 409 27.97 13.00 7.93
CA SER A 409 27.32 13.27 9.21
C SER A 409 25.81 13.30 9.08
N ARG A 410 25.28 13.86 7.98
CA ARG A 410 23.84 13.89 7.74
C ARG A 410 23.30 12.51 7.43
N GLN A 411 23.98 11.72 6.61
CA GLN A 411 23.58 10.34 6.31
C GLN A 411 23.57 9.47 7.57
N GLU A 412 24.51 9.66 8.51
CA GLU A 412 24.52 8.98 9.79
C GLU A 412 23.25 9.31 10.60
N ILE A 413 22.93 10.60 10.79
CA ILE A 413 21.73 11.06 11.49
C ILE A 413 20.45 10.49 10.83
N ASP A 414 20.34 10.60 9.52
CA ASP A 414 19.15 10.16 8.78
C ASP A 414 19.01 8.63 8.78
N SER A 415 20.10 7.86 8.93
CA SER A 415 20.08 6.40 9.05
C SER A 415 19.44 5.88 10.33
N GLU A 416 19.36 6.71 11.37
CA GLU A 416 18.66 6.35 12.63
C GLU A 416 17.14 6.39 12.50
N LEU A 417 16.61 7.06 11.46
CA LEU A 417 15.18 7.10 11.21
C LEU A 417 14.66 5.71 10.77
N PRO A 418 13.54 5.24 11.32
CA PRO A 418 12.97 3.92 10.99
C PRO A 418 12.27 3.93 9.61
N VAL A 419 12.99 4.31 8.57
CA VAL A 419 12.49 4.39 7.19
C VAL A 419 12.73 3.06 6.48
N MET A 420 11.65 2.35 6.12
CA MET A 420 11.74 1.10 5.35
C MET A 420 11.51 1.33 3.85
N THR A 421 10.77 2.35 3.49
CA THR A 421 10.48 2.76 2.11
C THR A 421 10.38 4.27 2.01
N THR A 422 10.48 4.81 0.80
CA THR A 422 10.29 6.24 0.53
C THR A 422 9.15 6.42 -0.48
N PRO A 423 8.29 7.45 -0.32
CA PRO A 423 8.34 8.45 0.75
C PRO A 423 7.92 7.89 2.10
N THR A 424 8.50 8.40 3.18
CA THR A 424 8.01 8.22 4.55
C THR A 424 7.88 9.60 5.20
N TYR A 425 6.75 9.82 5.84
CA TYR A 425 6.45 11.06 6.56
C TYR A 425 6.54 10.79 8.07
N PHE A 426 7.04 11.75 8.83
CA PHE A 426 6.98 11.69 10.28
C PHE A 426 6.17 12.87 10.81
N LEU A 427 5.09 12.54 11.50
CA LEU A 427 4.34 13.48 12.31
C LEU A 427 4.74 13.25 13.77
N SER A 428 5.51 14.16 14.35
CA SER A 428 6.26 13.92 15.58
C SER A 428 7.20 12.71 15.43
N SER A 429 6.98 11.63 16.13
CA SER A 429 7.75 10.38 15.99
C SER A 429 7.00 9.25 15.25
N GLU A 430 5.79 9.52 14.78
CA GLU A 430 4.93 8.51 14.13
C GLU A 430 5.23 8.43 12.62
N PRO A 431 5.70 7.26 12.10
CA PRO A 431 5.99 7.10 10.67
C PRO A 431 4.72 6.77 9.85
N TYR A 432 4.65 7.34 8.65
CA TYR A 432 3.64 7.09 7.63
C TYR A 432 4.34 6.76 6.31
N GLN A 433 4.25 5.51 5.86
CA GLN A 433 4.94 5.05 4.65
C GLN A 433 4.04 5.14 3.42
N GLY A 434 4.40 6.03 2.49
CA GLY A 434 3.69 6.26 1.25
C GLY A 434 2.73 7.44 1.27
N ARG A 435 2.51 8.03 0.08
CA ARG A 435 1.70 9.24 -0.10
C ARG A 435 0.18 9.05 0.14
N GLN A 436 -0.29 7.81 0.17
CA GLN A 436 -1.68 7.49 0.51
C GLN A 436 -2.09 7.95 1.91
N HIS A 437 -1.13 8.24 2.77
CA HIS A 437 -1.37 8.75 4.12
C HIS A 437 -1.56 10.27 4.19
N LEU A 438 -1.29 11.01 3.12
CA LEU A 438 -1.38 12.49 3.12
C LEU A 438 -2.73 13.02 3.65
N PRO A 439 -3.89 12.45 3.28
CA PRO A 439 -5.16 12.94 3.82
C PRO A 439 -5.24 12.88 5.35
N LEU A 440 -4.79 11.78 5.94
CA LEU A 440 -4.77 11.61 7.40
C LEU A 440 -3.73 12.52 8.07
N ILE A 441 -2.52 12.63 7.51
CA ILE A 441 -1.47 13.51 8.01
C ILE A 441 -1.98 14.95 8.05
N MET A 442 -2.56 15.41 6.94
CA MET A 442 -3.11 16.75 6.82
C MET A 442 -4.30 17.03 7.74
N SER A 443 -5.11 16.01 8.05
CA SER A 443 -6.19 16.15 9.04
C SER A 443 -5.68 16.32 10.47
N ARG A 444 -4.50 15.77 10.79
CA ARG A 444 -3.86 15.85 12.12
C ARG A 444 -2.98 17.09 12.31
N LEU A 445 -2.62 17.78 11.23
CA LEU A 445 -1.79 19.01 11.23
C LEU A 445 -2.60 20.30 11.19
N ARG A 446 -3.89 20.25 11.48
CA ARG A 446 -4.78 21.43 11.50
C ARG A 446 -4.66 22.26 12.76
#